data_43d86099a0dc9f7ebf607fa6e2ca99cc
#
_entry.id   43d86099a0dc9f7ebf607fa6e2ca99cc
#
_cell.length_a   1.000
_cell.length_b   1.000
_cell.length_c   1.000
_cell.angle_alpha   90.00
_cell.angle_beta   90.00
_cell.angle_gamma   90.00
#
_symmetry.space_group_name_H-M   'P 1'
#
loop_
_entity.id
_entity.type
_entity.pdbx_description
1 polymer ?
#
loop_
_entity_poly.entity_id
_entity_poly.type
_entity_poly.pdbx_seq_one_letter_code
_entity_poly.pdbx_strand_id
1 'polypeptide(L)'
;MRVRFAELAKIEFDEARIWYQNIRPELGRAFTAEVRTATQRVAHMPLMYPLEIGDVRRCVLRQFPYTLRYAIRGDLIMVLAVSHQHRAPDYWVDRVRD
;
A
#
# COMPACT_ATOMS: atom_id res chain seq x y z
N MET A 1 -4.33 -15.21 0.95
CA MET A 1 -5.51 -14.38 1.28
C MET A 1 -5.77 -13.39 0.15
N ARG A 2 -7.02 -13.00 -0.02
CA ARG A 2 -7.36 -11.94 -0.98
C ARG A 2 -6.92 -10.58 -0.45
N VAL A 3 -6.57 -9.69 -1.38
CA VAL A 3 -6.17 -8.32 -1.04
C VAL A 3 -7.16 -7.37 -1.72
N ARG A 4 -7.62 -6.40 -0.96
CA ARG A 4 -8.50 -5.34 -1.46
C ARG A 4 -7.93 -4.00 -1.03
N PHE A 5 -8.05 -2.99 -1.90
CA PHE A 5 -7.67 -1.62 -1.56
C PHE A 5 -8.88 -0.87 -1.09
N ALA A 6 -8.78 -0.24 0.07
CA ALA A 6 -9.78 0.73 0.51
C ALA A 6 -9.81 1.90 -0.48
N GLU A 7 -10.92 2.62 -0.52
CA GLU A 7 -11.13 3.67 -1.52
C GLU A 7 -10.02 4.70 -1.53
N LEU A 8 -9.63 5.22 -0.36
CA LEU A 8 -8.57 6.22 -0.29
C LEU A 8 -7.21 5.66 -0.70
N ALA A 9 -6.94 4.40 -0.37
CA ALA A 9 -5.70 3.75 -0.79
C ALA A 9 -5.65 3.59 -2.31
N LYS A 10 -6.78 3.27 -2.93
CA LYS A 10 -6.85 3.16 -4.38
C LYS A 10 -6.61 4.50 -5.05
N ILE A 11 -7.18 5.57 -4.50
CA ILE A 11 -6.94 6.92 -5.01
C ILE A 11 -5.45 7.26 -4.92
N GLU A 12 -4.82 6.97 -3.79
CA GLU A 12 -3.39 7.20 -3.60
C GLU A 12 -2.54 6.40 -4.58
N PHE A 13 -2.90 5.15 -4.81
CA PHE A 13 -2.23 4.32 -5.80
C PHE A 13 -2.34 4.94 -7.19
N ASP A 14 -3.55 5.33 -7.60
CA ASP A 14 -3.79 5.89 -8.93
C ASP A 14 -3.03 7.20 -9.12
N GLU A 15 -3.02 8.07 -8.10
CA GLU A 15 -2.28 9.33 -8.16
C GLU A 15 -0.78 9.11 -8.32
N ALA A 16 -0.22 8.17 -7.57
CA ALA A 16 1.20 7.85 -7.67
C ALA A 16 1.55 7.27 -9.04
N ARG A 17 0.71 6.35 -9.53
CA ARG A 17 0.91 5.73 -10.84
C ARG A 17 0.90 6.79 -11.94
N ILE A 18 -0.05 7.70 -11.90
CA ILE A 18 -0.17 8.78 -12.89
C ILE A 18 1.04 9.71 -12.82
N TRP A 19 1.50 10.05 -11.62
CA TRP A 19 2.69 10.87 -11.43
C TRP A 19 3.89 10.26 -12.15
N TYR A 20 4.14 8.96 -11.94
CA TYR A 20 5.27 8.29 -12.59
C TYR A 20 5.07 8.14 -14.09
N GLN A 21 3.84 7.84 -14.51
CA GLN A 21 3.52 7.71 -15.93
C GLN A 21 3.75 9.02 -16.69
N ASN A 22 3.48 10.15 -16.05
CA ASN A 22 3.71 11.47 -16.66
C ASN A 22 5.20 11.79 -16.81
N ILE A 23 6.05 11.21 -15.97
CA ILE A 23 7.50 11.31 -16.15
C ILE A 23 7.92 10.45 -17.34
N ARG A 24 7.56 9.16 -17.32
CA ARG A 24 7.75 8.21 -18.42
C ARG A 24 6.75 7.07 -18.25
N PRO A 25 6.13 6.60 -19.35
CA PRO A 25 5.16 5.51 -19.26
C PRO A 25 5.73 4.25 -18.58
N GLU A 26 7.01 3.94 -18.79
CA GLU A 26 7.64 2.76 -18.18
C GLU A 26 7.67 2.84 -16.66
N LEU A 27 7.81 4.05 -16.10
CA LEU A 27 7.83 4.21 -14.64
C LEU A 27 6.47 3.92 -14.04
N GLY A 28 5.38 4.34 -14.69
CA GLY A 28 4.03 4.00 -14.22
C GLY A 28 3.81 2.50 -14.21
N ARG A 29 4.25 1.81 -15.26
CA ARG A 29 4.15 0.35 -15.32
C ARG A 29 5.00 -0.32 -14.26
N ALA A 30 6.22 0.18 -14.03
CA ALA A 30 7.12 -0.37 -13.02
C ALA A 30 6.55 -0.19 -11.61
N PHE A 31 5.96 0.97 -11.32
CA PHE A 31 5.31 1.22 -10.04
C PHE A 31 4.15 0.25 -9.82
N THR A 32 3.28 0.10 -10.82
CA THR A 32 2.15 -0.84 -10.75
C THR A 32 2.64 -2.27 -10.52
N ALA A 33 3.68 -2.69 -11.24
CA ALA A 33 4.24 -4.03 -11.09
C ALA A 33 4.79 -4.25 -9.68
N GLU A 34 5.48 -3.27 -9.12
CA GLU A 34 6.02 -3.42 -7.78
C GLU A 34 4.93 -3.48 -6.71
N VAL A 35 3.89 -2.65 -6.84
CA VAL A 35 2.74 -2.72 -5.92
C VAL A 35 2.07 -4.08 -6.01
N ARG A 36 1.87 -4.60 -7.23
CA ARG A 36 1.30 -5.94 -7.42
C ARG A 36 2.14 -7.00 -6.73
N THR A 37 3.45 -6.97 -6.94
CA THR A 37 4.37 -7.93 -6.31
C THR A 37 4.31 -7.82 -4.78
N ALA A 38 4.26 -6.60 -4.25
CA ALA A 38 4.16 -6.39 -2.81
C ALA A 38 2.85 -6.96 -2.25
N THR A 39 1.73 -6.74 -2.95
CA THR A 39 0.44 -7.30 -2.49
C THR A 39 0.44 -8.82 -2.55
N GLN A 40 1.11 -9.43 -3.53
CA GLN A 40 1.23 -10.88 -3.59
C GLN A 40 2.05 -11.43 -2.42
N ARG A 41 3.15 -10.75 -2.05
CA ARG A 41 3.94 -11.16 -0.89
C ARG A 41 3.15 -11.04 0.40
N VAL A 42 2.41 -9.93 0.57
CA VAL A 42 1.55 -9.73 1.73
C VAL A 42 0.46 -10.80 1.79
N ALA A 43 -0.16 -11.11 0.65
CA ALA A 43 -1.21 -12.14 0.59
C ALA A 43 -0.67 -13.52 0.99
N HIS A 44 0.57 -13.81 0.62
CA HIS A 44 1.20 -15.09 0.93
C HIS A 44 1.62 -15.20 2.39
N MET A 45 2.17 -14.12 2.98
CA MET A 45 2.69 -14.12 4.35
C MET A 45 2.27 -12.84 5.08
N PRO A 46 0.98 -12.70 5.40
CA PRO A 46 0.47 -11.43 5.93
C PRO A 46 0.99 -11.07 7.32
N LEU A 47 1.45 -12.04 8.10
CA LEU A 47 1.94 -11.79 9.46
C LEU A 47 3.44 -11.51 9.50
N MET A 48 4.14 -11.60 8.36
CA MET A 48 5.58 -11.41 8.31
C MET A 48 5.99 -9.93 8.47
N TYR A 49 5.13 -9.01 8.06
CA TYR A 49 5.45 -7.60 8.05
C TYR A 49 5.20 -6.96 9.42
N PRO A 50 6.01 -5.97 9.82
CA PRO A 50 5.92 -5.41 11.16
C PRO A 50 4.63 -4.64 11.40
N LEU A 51 4.14 -4.73 12.63
CA LEU A 51 3.05 -3.89 13.11
C LEU A 51 3.56 -2.46 13.28
N GLU A 52 2.71 -1.50 13.00
CA GLU A 52 3.04 -0.08 13.15
C GLU A 52 2.15 0.59 14.19
N ILE A 53 0.84 0.61 13.96
CA ILE A 53 -0.13 1.18 14.90
C ILE A 53 -1.30 0.20 14.97
N GLY A 54 -1.67 -0.20 16.21
CA GLY A 54 -2.74 -1.17 16.38
C GLY A 54 -2.44 -2.46 15.63
N ASP A 55 -3.39 -2.91 14.82
CA ASP A 55 -3.22 -4.12 14.02
C ASP A 55 -2.77 -3.82 12.58
N VAL A 56 -2.39 -2.58 12.28
CA VAL A 56 -1.94 -2.18 10.95
C VAL A 56 -0.47 -2.49 10.78
N ARG A 57 -0.16 -3.16 9.67
CA ARG A 57 1.20 -3.52 9.30
C ARG A 57 1.67 -2.69 8.12
N ARG A 58 2.99 -2.58 7.98
CA ARG A 58 3.58 -1.83 6.88
C ARG A 58 4.42 -2.72 5.99
N CYS A 59 4.29 -2.52 4.69
CA CYS A 59 5.11 -3.16 3.68
C CYS A 59 5.78 -2.06 2.86
N VAL A 60 7.09 -1.87 3.05
CA VAL A 60 7.85 -0.83 2.36
C VAL A 60 8.21 -1.33 0.97
N LEU A 61 7.94 -0.52 -0.05
CA LEU A 61 8.34 -0.85 -1.41
C LEU A 61 9.86 -0.71 -1.57
N ARG A 62 10.43 -1.48 -2.51
CA ARG A 62 11.89 -1.55 -2.68
C ARG A 62 12.45 -0.47 -3.58
N GLN A 63 11.78 -0.18 -4.69
CA GLN A 63 12.29 0.72 -5.73
C GLN A 63 11.60 2.07 -5.76
N PHE A 64 10.49 2.22 -5.04
CA PHE A 64 9.73 3.45 -5.00
C PHE A 64 9.55 3.89 -3.55
N PRO A 65 9.54 5.20 -3.27
CA PRO A 65 9.49 5.70 -1.89
C PRO A 65 8.06 5.68 -1.33
N TYR A 66 7.44 4.50 -1.34
CA TYR A 66 6.08 4.30 -0.87
C TYR A 66 6.00 3.13 0.09
N THR A 67 5.03 3.18 0.97
CA THR A 67 4.72 2.14 1.94
C THR A 67 3.25 1.76 1.81
N LEU A 68 2.97 0.46 1.73
CA LEU A 68 1.60 -0.04 1.83
C LEU A 68 1.30 -0.30 3.30
N ARG A 69 0.20 0.26 3.79
CA ARG A 69 -0.29 -0.01 5.13
C ARG A 69 -1.55 -0.82 5.03
N TYR A 70 -1.56 -1.96 5.71
CA TYR A 70 -2.67 -2.90 5.59
C TYR A 70 -3.03 -3.51 6.93
N ALA A 71 -4.27 -4.01 7.02
CA ALA A 71 -4.75 -4.77 8.17
C ALA A 71 -5.47 -6.00 7.68
N ILE A 72 -5.45 -7.04 8.51
CA ILE A 72 -6.19 -8.27 8.22
C ILE A 72 -7.61 -8.09 8.75
N ARG A 73 -8.59 -8.32 7.89
CA ARG A 73 -10.01 -8.22 8.23
C ARG A 73 -10.68 -9.54 7.84
N GLY A 74 -10.82 -10.45 8.82
CA GLY A 74 -11.33 -11.78 8.54
C GLY A 74 -10.38 -12.55 7.63
N ASP A 75 -10.88 -12.99 6.48
CA ASP A 75 -10.09 -13.69 5.47
C ASP A 75 -9.57 -12.75 4.38
N LEU A 76 -9.63 -11.44 4.62
CA LEU A 76 -9.30 -10.41 3.66
C LEU A 76 -8.18 -9.52 4.18
N ILE A 77 -7.26 -9.16 3.31
CA ILE A 77 -6.27 -8.13 3.61
C ILE A 77 -6.78 -6.83 3.00
N MET A 78 -6.95 -5.81 3.86
CA MET A 78 -7.39 -4.50 3.43
C MET A 78 -6.20 -3.55 3.41
N VAL A 79 -5.82 -3.06 2.24
CA VAL A 79 -4.80 -2.01 2.12
C VAL A 79 -5.48 -0.68 2.43
N LEU A 80 -5.03 -0.04 3.50
CA LEU A 80 -5.62 1.19 4.01
C LEU A 80 -4.98 2.45 3.45
N ALA A 81 -3.71 2.36 3.06
CA ALA A 81 -2.98 3.51 2.57
C ALA A 81 -1.84 3.08 1.64
N VAL A 82 -1.58 3.90 0.64
CA VAL A 82 -0.40 3.84 -0.22
C VAL A 82 0.32 5.18 -0.01
N SER A 83 1.32 5.17 0.87
CA SER A 83 1.86 6.39 1.47
C SER A 83 3.23 6.71 0.92
N HIS A 84 3.39 7.92 0.37
CA HIS A 84 4.72 8.42 0.06
C HIS A 84 5.50 8.62 1.36
N GLN A 85 6.82 8.33 1.35
CA GLN A 85 7.66 8.41 2.55
C GLN A 85 7.73 9.82 3.15
N HIS A 86 7.45 10.87 2.36
CA HIS A 86 7.46 12.25 2.86
C HIS A 86 6.13 12.71 3.45
N ARG A 87 5.08 11.88 3.38
CA ARG A 87 3.82 12.19 4.07
C ARG A 87 4.01 12.01 5.59
N ALA A 88 3.21 12.75 6.38
CA ALA A 88 3.17 12.52 7.83
C ALA A 88 2.91 11.04 8.11
N PRO A 89 3.69 10.40 9.00
CA PRO A 89 3.63 8.95 9.14
C PRO A 89 2.30 8.44 9.70
N ASP A 90 1.48 9.31 10.27
CA ASP A 90 0.21 8.92 10.91
C ASP A 90 -1.02 9.49 10.20
N TYR A 91 -0.89 10.07 9.00
CA TYR A 91 -2.01 10.74 8.33
C TYR A 91 -3.16 9.78 8.00
N TRP A 92 -2.88 8.48 7.92
CA TRP A 92 -3.86 7.45 7.55
C TRP A 92 -4.59 6.86 8.77
N VAL A 93 -4.21 7.24 9.99
CA VAL A 93 -4.67 6.57 11.22
C VAL A 93 -6.19 6.60 11.37
N ASP A 94 -6.84 7.69 10.96
CA ASP A 94 -8.29 7.81 11.05
C ASP A 94 -9.03 6.80 10.17
N ARG A 95 -8.36 6.24 9.17
CA ARG A 95 -8.95 5.25 8.26
C ARG A 95 -9.18 3.90 8.92
N VAL A 96 -8.51 3.65 10.04
CA VAL A 96 -8.56 2.36 10.73
C VAL A 96 -9.91 2.16 11.43
N ARG A 97 -10.62 3.23 11.72
CA ARG A 97 -11.87 3.19 12.50
C ARG A 97 -13.09 2.72 11.71
N ASP A 98 -13.00 2.64 10.42
CA ASP A 98 -14.14 2.29 9.55
C ASP A 98 -14.29 0.79 9.35
#